data_949d62b038384b8340f52ca551a09cf4
#
_entry.id   949d62b038384b8340f52ca551a09cf4
#
_cell.length_a   1.000
_cell.length_b   1.000
_cell.length_c   1.000
_cell.angle_alpha   90.00
_cell.angle_beta   90.00
_cell.angle_gamma   90.00
#
_symmetry.space_group_name_H-M   'P 1'
#
loop_
_entity.id
_entity.type
_entity.pdbx_description
1 polymer ?
#
loop_
_entity_poly.entity_id
_entity_poly.type
_entity_poly.pdbx_seq_one_letter_code
_entity_poly.pdbx_strand_id
1 'polypeptide(L)'
;MNTWFSKSEKMTTKPFLETTKYIQEVHLDVSKYHDLNKQLQLLKLTKQDLAILKQLQPYTKDLIPTMVEQFYASISLSPDLMHIIEKTSRIEKLKITLNKHLSDIFNSRIDSAYIEERKVIARVHVRIGLRSKWYLASFQSLMSSFIDFIQTIEMPPREMAQAVNAFSKVINFEQQLVIEAYEHEEERIREEAENVK
;
A
#
# COMPACT_ATOMS: atom_id res chain seq x y z
N MET A 1 -30.68 -46.09 0.20
CA MET A 1 -30.87 -44.65 0.16
C MET A 1 -29.99 -44.06 1.23
N ASN A 2 -28.84 -43.53 0.82
CA ASN A 2 -27.81 -43.02 1.73
C ASN A 2 -28.04 -41.53 1.95
N THR A 3 -28.41 -41.16 3.16
CA THR A 3 -28.46 -39.77 3.62
C THR A 3 -27.09 -39.33 4.07
N TRP A 4 -26.29 -38.79 3.13
CA TRP A 4 -25.07 -38.06 3.40
C TRP A 4 -25.36 -36.54 3.44
N PHE A 5 -26.03 -36.07 4.48
CA PHE A 5 -25.97 -34.67 4.89
C PHE A 5 -25.50 -34.65 6.33
N SER A 6 -24.17 -34.72 6.47
CA SER A 6 -23.51 -34.40 7.71
C SER A 6 -23.82 -32.95 8.07
N LYS A 7 -24.33 -32.72 9.26
CA LYS A 7 -24.43 -31.42 9.91
C LYS A 7 -23.08 -30.72 9.81
N SER A 8 -23.00 -29.60 9.06
CA SER A 8 -21.91 -28.67 9.23
C SER A 8 -22.03 -28.11 10.65
N GLU A 9 -21.22 -28.58 11.54
CA GLU A 9 -20.98 -27.91 12.82
C GLU A 9 -20.60 -26.45 12.48
N LYS A 10 -21.46 -25.52 12.88
CA LYS A 10 -21.12 -24.12 12.91
C LYS A 10 -20.01 -23.97 13.96
N MET A 11 -18.76 -24.05 13.53
CA MET A 11 -17.65 -23.56 14.33
C MET A 11 -17.89 -22.06 14.51
N THR A 12 -18.45 -21.70 15.65
CA THR A 12 -18.50 -20.33 16.14
C THR A 12 -17.09 -19.97 16.62
N THR A 13 -16.16 -19.83 15.69
CA THR A 13 -14.87 -19.24 16.00
C THR A 13 -15.12 -17.77 16.30
N LYS A 14 -14.66 -17.33 17.47
CA LYS A 14 -14.67 -15.90 17.84
C LYS A 14 -14.06 -15.11 16.66
N PRO A 15 -14.68 -14.03 16.20
CA PRO A 15 -14.12 -13.27 15.11
C PRO A 15 -12.73 -12.74 15.50
N PHE A 16 -11.78 -12.87 14.57
CA PHE A 16 -10.45 -12.31 14.73
C PHE A 16 -10.48 -10.78 14.55
N LEU A 17 -11.24 -10.30 13.54
CA LEU A 17 -11.37 -8.88 13.23
C LEU A 17 -12.42 -8.20 14.12
N GLU A 18 -11.97 -7.44 15.10
CA GLU A 18 -12.79 -6.61 15.98
C GLU A 18 -12.75 -5.13 15.57
N THR A 19 -13.07 -4.86 14.29
CA THR A 19 -12.89 -3.54 13.66
C THR A 19 -13.61 -2.39 14.37
N THR A 20 -14.73 -2.67 15.05
CA THR A 20 -15.46 -1.67 15.83
C THR A 20 -14.62 -1.05 16.95
N LYS A 21 -13.66 -1.79 17.47
CA LYS A 21 -12.71 -1.30 18.49
C LYS A 21 -11.76 -0.27 17.91
N TYR A 22 -11.33 -0.42 16.67
CA TYR A 22 -10.31 0.39 16.04
C TYR A 22 -10.85 1.54 15.19
N ILE A 23 -12.16 1.56 14.90
CA ILE A 23 -12.79 2.55 14.01
C ILE A 23 -12.61 4.01 14.49
N GLN A 24 -12.46 4.22 15.79
CA GLN A 24 -12.22 5.54 16.39
C GLN A 24 -10.75 5.95 16.39
N GLU A 25 -9.84 5.00 16.17
CA GLU A 25 -8.39 5.23 16.15
C GLU A 25 -7.88 5.57 14.75
N VAL A 26 -8.69 5.34 13.71
CA VAL A 26 -8.30 5.56 12.32
C VAL A 26 -8.79 6.92 11.82
N HIS A 27 -8.05 7.47 10.86
CA HIS A 27 -8.37 8.75 10.27
C HIS A 27 -8.44 8.65 8.75
N LEU A 28 -9.55 9.11 8.17
CA LEU A 28 -9.74 9.20 6.72
C LEU A 28 -10.39 10.53 6.42
N ASP A 29 -9.61 11.49 5.96
CA ASP A 29 -10.05 12.83 5.60
C ASP A 29 -9.31 13.35 4.36
N VAL A 30 -9.99 13.32 3.23
CA VAL A 30 -9.55 13.90 1.95
C VAL A 30 -10.50 14.99 1.48
N SER A 31 -11.27 15.59 2.40
CA SER A 31 -12.32 16.58 2.10
C SER A 31 -11.83 17.79 1.32
N LYS A 32 -10.53 18.13 1.46
CA LYS A 32 -9.88 19.22 0.71
C LYS A 32 -9.62 18.89 -0.77
N TYR A 33 -9.74 17.61 -1.17
CA TYR A 33 -9.37 17.12 -2.49
C TYR A 33 -10.59 16.48 -3.16
N HIS A 34 -11.28 17.24 -4.01
CA HIS A 34 -12.54 16.78 -4.62
C HIS A 34 -12.41 15.48 -5.40
N ASP A 35 -11.35 15.34 -6.20
CA ASP A 35 -11.16 14.15 -7.03
C ASP A 35 -10.72 12.93 -6.21
N LEU A 36 -9.95 13.12 -5.13
CA LEU A 36 -9.58 12.03 -4.23
C LEU A 36 -10.82 11.42 -3.54
N ASN A 37 -11.83 12.23 -3.23
CA ASN A 37 -13.10 11.71 -2.73
C ASN A 37 -13.78 10.75 -3.72
N LYS A 38 -13.76 11.07 -5.02
CA LYS A 38 -14.29 10.18 -6.06
C LYS A 38 -13.48 8.89 -6.15
N GLN A 39 -12.15 8.99 -6.07
CA GLN A 39 -11.26 7.83 -6.08
C GLN A 39 -11.55 6.90 -4.89
N LEU A 40 -11.69 7.44 -3.67
CA LEU A 40 -12.07 6.66 -2.50
C LEU A 40 -13.42 5.95 -2.68
N GLN A 41 -14.40 6.62 -3.28
CA GLN A 41 -15.72 6.03 -3.56
C GLN A 41 -15.63 4.89 -4.58
N LEU A 42 -14.86 5.04 -5.66
CA LEU A 42 -14.63 3.99 -6.65
C LEU A 42 -13.94 2.78 -6.05
N LEU A 43 -12.93 2.99 -5.22
CA LEU A 43 -12.22 1.95 -4.50
C LEU A 43 -13.06 1.32 -3.39
N LYS A 44 -14.14 1.99 -2.98
CA LYS A 44 -14.90 1.65 -1.77
C LYS A 44 -13.99 1.56 -0.55
N LEU A 45 -12.98 2.44 -0.48
CA LEU A 45 -12.06 2.54 0.65
C LEU A 45 -12.73 3.33 1.77
N THR A 46 -12.84 2.70 2.93
CA THR A 46 -13.59 3.22 4.08
C THR A 46 -12.76 3.18 5.36
N LYS A 47 -13.24 3.84 6.41
CA LYS A 47 -12.66 3.71 7.75
C LYS A 47 -12.65 2.25 8.26
N GLN A 48 -13.59 1.43 7.79
CA GLN A 48 -13.63 0.01 8.13
C GLN A 48 -12.39 -0.73 7.60
N ASP A 49 -11.98 -0.45 6.37
CA ASP A 49 -10.76 -1.02 5.79
C ASP A 49 -9.51 -0.57 6.58
N LEU A 50 -9.45 0.70 6.95
CA LEU A 50 -8.36 1.23 7.78
C LEU A 50 -8.35 0.60 9.18
N ALA A 51 -9.52 0.34 9.78
CA ALA A 51 -9.61 -0.32 11.07
C ALA A 51 -9.10 -1.77 11.03
N ILE A 52 -9.33 -2.49 9.91
CA ILE A 52 -8.75 -3.81 9.67
C ILE A 52 -7.21 -3.72 9.67
N LEU A 53 -6.63 -2.78 8.91
CA LEU A 53 -5.18 -2.60 8.84
C LEU A 53 -4.60 -2.17 10.19
N LYS A 54 -5.31 -1.29 10.91
CA LYS A 54 -4.91 -0.87 12.27
C LYS A 54 -4.83 -2.04 13.23
N GLN A 55 -5.80 -2.95 13.17
CA GLN A 55 -5.79 -4.16 13.99
C GLN A 55 -4.61 -5.09 13.67
N LEU A 56 -4.13 -5.08 12.42
CA LEU A 56 -2.95 -5.87 12.02
C LEU A 56 -1.62 -5.21 12.42
N GLN A 57 -1.63 -3.97 12.90
CA GLN A 57 -0.42 -3.22 13.27
C GLN A 57 0.53 -4.00 14.22
N PRO A 58 0.07 -4.76 15.23
CA PRO A 58 0.97 -5.54 16.09
C PRO A 58 1.85 -6.56 15.35
N TYR A 59 1.38 -7.04 14.19
CA TYR A 59 2.09 -8.03 13.37
C TYR A 59 3.09 -7.38 12.40
N THR A 60 3.05 -6.06 12.23
CA THR A 60 3.90 -5.34 11.26
C THR A 60 5.38 -5.39 11.61
N LYS A 61 5.71 -5.64 12.87
CA LYS A 61 7.09 -5.77 13.35
C LYS A 61 7.87 -6.87 12.59
N ASP A 62 7.21 -7.97 12.28
CA ASP A 62 7.79 -9.09 11.55
C ASP A 62 7.50 -9.02 10.05
N LEU A 63 6.33 -8.52 9.68
CA LEU A 63 5.86 -8.35 8.31
C LEU A 63 6.71 -7.35 7.52
N ILE A 64 6.84 -6.12 8.01
CA ILE A 64 7.43 -5.02 7.22
C ILE A 64 8.89 -5.29 6.86
N PRO A 65 9.78 -5.76 7.75
CA PRO A 65 11.14 -6.13 7.37
C PRO A 65 11.17 -7.17 6.24
N THR A 66 10.32 -8.19 6.31
CA THR A 66 10.22 -9.23 5.27
C THR A 66 9.77 -8.64 3.94
N MET A 67 8.73 -7.79 3.93
CA MET A 67 8.27 -7.09 2.72
C MET A 67 9.37 -6.24 2.09
N VAL A 68 10.11 -5.50 2.90
CA VAL A 68 11.22 -4.64 2.45
C VAL A 68 12.34 -5.45 1.81
N GLU A 69 12.74 -6.57 2.43
CA GLU A 69 13.78 -7.44 1.87
C GLU A 69 13.33 -8.06 0.54
N GLN A 70 12.13 -8.61 0.47
CA GLN A 70 11.59 -9.21 -0.75
C GLN A 70 11.42 -8.17 -1.88
N PHE A 71 11.00 -6.96 -1.54
CA PHE A 71 10.89 -5.85 -2.48
C PHE A 71 12.24 -5.54 -3.14
N TYR A 72 13.29 -5.31 -2.35
CA TYR A 72 14.61 -5.01 -2.91
C TYR A 72 15.29 -6.21 -3.56
N ALA A 73 15.01 -7.43 -3.12
CA ALA A 73 15.42 -8.62 -3.84
C ALA A 73 14.83 -8.67 -5.26
N SER A 74 13.55 -8.32 -5.42
CA SER A 74 12.88 -8.23 -6.73
C SER A 74 13.46 -7.10 -7.60
N ILE A 75 13.71 -5.93 -7.02
CA ILE A 75 14.34 -4.79 -7.74
C ILE A 75 15.74 -5.15 -8.22
N SER A 76 16.50 -5.90 -7.42
CA SER A 76 17.89 -6.29 -7.75
C SER A 76 17.99 -7.25 -8.95
N LEU A 77 16.88 -7.84 -9.40
CA LEU A 77 16.85 -8.62 -10.64
C LEU A 77 16.92 -7.77 -11.92
N SER A 78 16.70 -6.43 -11.79
CA SER A 78 16.73 -5.49 -12.92
C SER A 78 18.01 -4.65 -12.87
N PRO A 79 18.99 -4.85 -13.79
CA PRO A 79 20.19 -4.03 -13.85
C PRO A 79 19.89 -2.53 -14.03
N ASP A 80 18.87 -2.18 -14.81
CA ASP A 80 18.48 -0.80 -15.07
C ASP A 80 17.99 -0.11 -13.79
N LEU A 81 17.20 -0.81 -12.97
CA LEU A 81 16.72 -0.26 -11.69
C LEU A 81 17.86 -0.15 -10.69
N MET A 82 18.76 -1.13 -10.65
CA MET A 82 19.94 -1.07 -9.80
C MET A 82 20.84 0.10 -10.17
N HIS A 83 21.05 0.35 -11.47
CA HIS A 83 21.83 1.51 -11.94
C HIS A 83 21.25 2.84 -11.46
N ILE A 84 19.90 3.00 -11.50
CA ILE A 84 19.23 4.20 -10.97
C ILE A 84 19.52 4.34 -9.47
N ILE A 85 19.41 3.26 -8.70
CA ILE A 85 19.64 3.27 -7.25
C ILE A 85 21.08 3.67 -6.94
N GLU A 86 22.06 3.00 -7.54
CA GLU A 86 23.48 3.25 -7.30
C GLU A 86 23.90 4.69 -7.62
N LYS A 87 23.30 5.26 -8.66
CA LYS A 87 23.56 6.64 -9.07
C LYS A 87 22.95 7.68 -8.13
N THR A 88 21.84 7.37 -7.46
CA THR A 88 21.01 8.37 -6.75
C THR A 88 20.95 8.16 -5.24
N SER A 89 21.20 6.96 -4.74
CA SER A 89 21.02 6.61 -3.33
C SER A 89 21.82 5.36 -2.94
N ARG A 90 21.46 4.77 -1.80
CA ARG A 90 21.96 3.48 -1.30
C ARG A 90 20.77 2.63 -0.86
N ILE A 91 20.84 1.33 -1.12
CA ILE A 91 19.76 0.38 -0.79
C ILE A 91 19.40 0.45 0.70
N GLU A 92 20.37 0.54 1.60
CA GLU A 92 20.13 0.59 3.05
C GLU A 92 19.28 1.79 3.45
N LYS A 93 19.56 2.96 2.87
CA LYS A 93 18.75 4.17 3.10
C LYS A 93 17.33 4.01 2.54
N LEU A 94 17.22 3.43 1.37
CA LEU A 94 15.92 3.19 0.72
C LEU A 94 15.08 2.16 1.50
N LYS A 95 15.70 1.12 2.06
CA LYS A 95 15.02 0.16 2.95
C LYS A 95 14.43 0.84 4.18
N ILE A 96 15.15 1.78 4.80
CA ILE A 96 14.63 2.56 5.94
C ILE A 96 13.43 3.40 5.52
N THR A 97 13.50 4.06 4.35
CA THR A 97 12.41 4.88 3.83
C THR A 97 11.17 4.03 3.50
N LEU A 98 11.35 2.87 2.86
CA LEU A 98 10.24 1.97 2.54
C LEU A 98 9.63 1.37 3.81
N ASN A 99 10.46 1.04 4.81
CA ASN A 99 9.97 0.57 6.11
C ASN A 99 9.03 1.59 6.77
N LYS A 100 9.42 2.88 6.79
CA LYS A 100 8.56 3.97 7.27
C LYS A 100 7.27 4.04 6.46
N HIS A 101 7.37 4.05 5.13
CA HIS A 101 6.23 4.14 4.22
C HIS A 101 5.20 3.02 4.48
N LEU A 102 5.65 1.77 4.60
CA LEU A 102 4.78 0.64 4.90
C LEU A 102 4.18 0.74 6.30
N SER A 103 4.95 1.21 7.28
CA SER A 103 4.44 1.45 8.64
C SER A 103 3.30 2.47 8.66
N ASP A 104 3.37 3.51 7.83
CA ASP A 104 2.34 4.54 7.72
C ASP A 104 1.00 3.96 7.18
N ILE A 105 1.04 2.94 6.32
CA ILE A 105 -0.18 2.24 5.87
C ILE A 105 -0.93 1.62 7.06
N PHE A 106 -0.20 0.94 7.95
CA PHE A 106 -0.80 0.29 9.13
C PHE A 106 -1.08 1.26 10.29
N ASN A 107 -0.53 2.48 10.25
CA ASN A 107 -0.97 3.56 11.13
C ASN A 107 -2.39 4.01 10.80
N SER A 108 -2.86 3.70 9.59
CA SER A 108 -4.25 3.86 9.16
C SER A 108 -4.76 5.29 9.30
N ARG A 109 -3.89 6.23 8.88
CA ARG A 109 -4.18 7.64 8.84
C ARG A 109 -3.96 8.20 7.43
N ILE A 110 -5.07 8.52 6.76
CA ILE A 110 -5.06 9.15 5.43
C ILE A 110 -5.60 10.57 5.58
N ASP A 111 -4.72 11.55 5.48
CA ASP A 111 -5.03 12.98 5.57
C ASP A 111 -4.14 13.79 4.61
N SER A 112 -4.21 15.12 4.70
CA SER A 112 -3.41 16.00 3.84
C SER A 112 -1.90 15.75 3.96
N ALA A 113 -1.38 15.43 5.14
CA ALA A 113 0.04 15.14 5.32
C ALA A 113 0.44 13.85 4.60
N TYR A 114 -0.37 12.81 4.73
CA TYR A 114 -0.21 11.55 4.02
C TYR A 114 -0.17 11.76 2.49
N ILE A 115 -1.12 12.53 1.96
CA ILE A 115 -1.21 12.83 0.52
C ILE A 115 0.04 13.57 0.03
N GLU A 116 0.47 14.61 0.75
CA GLU A 116 1.65 15.39 0.35
C GLU A 116 2.95 14.57 0.41
N GLU A 117 3.11 13.67 1.37
CA GLU A 117 4.24 12.74 1.40
C GLU A 117 4.28 11.85 0.14
N ARG A 118 3.14 11.32 -0.33
CA ARG A 118 3.06 10.49 -1.55
C ARG A 118 3.40 11.29 -2.80
N LYS A 119 2.95 12.55 -2.88
CA LYS A 119 3.34 13.46 -3.96
C LYS A 119 4.85 13.77 -3.96
N VAL A 120 5.48 13.92 -2.79
CA VAL A 120 6.93 14.09 -2.69
C VAL A 120 7.66 12.85 -3.22
N ILE A 121 7.20 11.65 -2.84
CA ILE A 121 7.76 10.39 -3.35
C ILE A 121 7.69 10.34 -4.87
N ALA A 122 6.54 10.67 -5.47
CA ALA A 122 6.38 10.69 -6.92
C ALA A 122 7.36 11.64 -7.60
N ARG A 123 7.45 12.89 -7.15
CA ARG A 123 8.40 13.89 -7.69
C ARG A 123 9.85 13.40 -7.65
N VAL A 124 10.24 12.76 -6.55
CA VAL A 124 11.60 12.20 -6.45
C VAL A 124 11.82 11.11 -7.49
N HIS A 125 10.86 10.19 -7.66
CA HIS A 125 10.98 9.09 -8.63
C HIS A 125 11.03 9.61 -10.07
N VAL A 126 10.22 10.62 -10.44
CA VAL A 126 10.30 11.26 -11.77
C VAL A 126 11.69 11.87 -11.99
N ARG A 127 12.19 12.63 -11.03
CA ARG A 127 13.51 13.31 -11.14
C ARG A 127 14.68 12.36 -11.30
N ILE A 128 14.62 11.17 -10.70
CA ILE A 128 15.67 10.16 -10.87
C ILE A 128 15.48 9.32 -12.15
N GLY A 129 14.42 9.59 -12.93
CA GLY A 129 14.15 8.89 -14.18
C GLY A 129 13.49 7.53 -14.01
N LEU A 130 12.93 7.22 -12.84
CA LEU A 130 12.16 5.99 -12.66
C LEU A 130 10.82 6.13 -13.41
N ARG A 131 10.57 5.27 -14.38
CA ARG A 131 9.31 5.29 -15.13
C ARG A 131 8.17 4.73 -14.31
N SER A 132 6.98 5.33 -14.44
CA SER A 132 5.75 4.96 -13.70
C SER A 132 5.42 3.47 -13.77
N LYS A 133 5.66 2.80 -14.91
CA LYS A 133 5.45 1.36 -15.05
C LYS A 133 6.25 0.50 -14.06
N TRP A 134 7.49 0.91 -13.75
CA TRP A 134 8.33 0.19 -12.80
C TRP A 134 7.88 0.44 -11.35
N TYR A 135 7.46 1.68 -11.08
CA TYR A 135 6.84 2.02 -9.81
C TYR A 135 5.60 1.16 -9.56
N LEU A 136 4.66 1.10 -10.52
CA LEU A 136 3.45 0.27 -10.40
C LEU A 136 3.77 -1.22 -10.24
N ALA A 137 4.70 -1.75 -11.05
CA ALA A 137 5.08 -3.16 -10.99
C ALA A 137 5.63 -3.56 -9.62
N SER A 138 6.34 -2.65 -8.94
CA SER A 138 6.92 -2.92 -7.63
C SER A 138 5.88 -3.13 -6.53
N PHE A 139 4.69 -2.54 -6.65
CA PHE A 139 3.60 -2.77 -5.70
C PHE A 139 3.09 -4.22 -5.71
N GLN A 140 3.24 -4.95 -6.81
CA GLN A 140 2.89 -6.37 -6.85
C GLN A 140 3.75 -7.19 -5.88
N SER A 141 5.03 -6.87 -5.74
CA SER A 141 5.90 -7.52 -4.75
C SER A 141 5.39 -7.29 -3.33
N LEU A 142 4.98 -6.06 -3.00
CA LEU A 142 4.41 -5.73 -1.69
C LEU A 142 3.11 -6.49 -1.43
N MET A 143 2.23 -6.56 -2.44
CA MET A 143 0.96 -7.30 -2.34
C MET A 143 1.20 -8.80 -2.12
N SER A 144 2.11 -9.41 -2.88
CA SER A 144 2.44 -10.83 -2.73
C SER A 144 2.99 -11.12 -1.33
N SER A 145 3.95 -10.32 -0.87
CA SER A 145 4.51 -10.46 0.48
C SER A 145 3.46 -10.33 1.59
N PHE A 146 2.50 -9.42 1.42
CA PHE A 146 1.40 -9.26 2.37
C PHE A 146 0.49 -10.49 2.38
N ILE A 147 0.13 -11.03 1.19
CA ILE A 147 -0.70 -12.24 1.08
C ILE A 147 -0.01 -13.43 1.73
N ASP A 148 1.27 -13.64 1.43
CA ASP A 148 2.05 -14.74 2.02
C ASP A 148 2.08 -14.64 3.55
N PHE A 149 2.29 -13.44 4.07
CA PHE A 149 2.32 -13.21 5.51
C PHE A 149 0.96 -13.39 6.18
N ILE A 150 -0.11 -12.84 5.61
CA ILE A 150 -1.44 -12.92 6.23
C ILE A 150 -1.93 -14.37 6.34
N GLN A 151 -1.47 -15.25 5.44
CA GLN A 151 -1.76 -16.69 5.50
C GLN A 151 -1.10 -17.40 6.67
N THR A 152 -0.08 -16.80 7.29
CA THR A 152 0.56 -17.34 8.50
C THR A 152 -0.20 -17.03 9.77
N ILE A 153 -1.17 -16.10 9.71
CA ILE A 153 -1.98 -15.70 10.85
C ILE A 153 -3.22 -16.59 10.92
N GLU A 154 -3.44 -17.20 12.08
CA GLU A 154 -4.65 -18.01 12.32
C GLU A 154 -5.88 -17.10 12.41
N MET A 155 -6.64 -17.01 11.32
CA MET A 155 -7.90 -16.28 11.25
C MET A 155 -8.88 -16.96 10.29
N PRO A 156 -10.22 -16.69 10.42
CA PRO A 156 -11.20 -17.22 9.50
C PRO A 156 -10.91 -16.79 8.04
N PRO A 157 -11.08 -17.67 7.04
CA PRO A 157 -10.80 -17.35 5.63
C PRO A 157 -11.51 -16.11 5.10
N ARG A 158 -12.73 -15.85 5.59
CA ARG A 158 -13.48 -14.64 5.23
C ARG A 158 -12.79 -13.38 5.74
N GLU A 159 -12.25 -13.42 6.93
CA GLU A 159 -11.55 -12.26 7.55
C GLU A 159 -10.18 -12.04 6.91
N MET A 160 -9.48 -13.12 6.55
CA MET A 160 -8.27 -13.06 5.73
C MET A 160 -8.54 -12.35 4.39
N ALA A 161 -9.62 -12.72 3.69
CA ALA A 161 -10.02 -12.05 2.46
C ALA A 161 -10.35 -10.57 2.68
N GLN A 162 -10.95 -10.20 3.80
CA GLN A 162 -11.20 -8.81 4.18
C GLN A 162 -9.89 -8.04 4.41
N ALA A 163 -8.91 -8.64 5.08
CA ALA A 163 -7.60 -8.03 5.31
C ALA A 163 -6.84 -7.80 3.99
N VAL A 164 -6.82 -8.79 3.10
CA VAL A 164 -6.21 -8.66 1.76
C VAL A 164 -6.91 -7.58 0.94
N ASN A 165 -8.23 -7.53 0.96
CA ASN A 165 -9.01 -6.51 0.24
C ASN A 165 -8.75 -5.11 0.81
N ALA A 166 -8.68 -4.93 2.13
CA ALA A 166 -8.40 -3.65 2.76
C ALA A 166 -6.99 -3.14 2.36
N PHE A 167 -5.97 -4.00 2.43
CA PHE A 167 -4.62 -3.66 2.00
C PHE A 167 -4.56 -3.30 0.51
N SER A 168 -5.21 -4.10 -0.35
CA SER A 168 -5.30 -3.85 -1.79
C SER A 168 -5.90 -2.48 -2.12
N LYS A 169 -6.97 -2.07 -1.43
CA LYS A 169 -7.59 -0.76 -1.63
C LYS A 169 -6.65 0.39 -1.27
N VAL A 170 -5.93 0.29 -0.14
CA VAL A 170 -4.97 1.33 0.26
C VAL A 170 -3.80 1.40 -0.73
N ILE A 171 -3.23 0.27 -1.12
CA ILE A 171 -2.17 0.20 -2.14
C ILE A 171 -2.64 0.81 -3.46
N ASN A 172 -3.85 0.49 -3.90
CA ASN A 172 -4.39 1.04 -5.15
C ASN A 172 -4.62 2.56 -5.03
N PHE A 173 -5.08 3.04 -3.88
CA PHE A 173 -5.20 4.48 -3.63
C PHE A 173 -3.83 5.18 -3.69
N GLU A 174 -2.80 4.61 -3.08
CA GLU A 174 -1.44 5.13 -3.17
C GLU A 174 -0.91 5.17 -4.61
N GLN A 175 -1.17 4.11 -5.39
CA GLN A 175 -0.79 4.07 -6.80
C GLN A 175 -1.44 5.21 -7.59
N GLN A 176 -2.72 5.50 -7.35
CA GLN A 176 -3.41 6.61 -8.01
C GLN A 176 -2.80 7.96 -7.64
N LEU A 177 -2.55 8.22 -6.35
CA LEU A 177 -1.90 9.46 -5.89
C LEU A 177 -0.53 9.68 -6.55
N VAL A 178 0.25 8.61 -6.68
CA VAL A 178 1.59 8.71 -7.24
C VAL A 178 1.53 8.89 -8.75
N ILE A 179 0.62 8.22 -9.46
CA ILE A 179 0.47 8.38 -10.93
C ILE A 179 0.05 9.80 -11.28
N GLU A 180 -0.93 10.38 -10.60
CA GLU A 180 -1.29 11.80 -10.80
C GLU A 180 -0.09 12.73 -10.59
N ALA A 181 0.69 12.49 -9.53
CA ALA A 181 1.86 13.31 -9.27
C ALA A 181 3.00 13.10 -10.29
N TYR A 182 3.11 11.91 -10.90
CA TYR A 182 4.00 11.68 -12.05
C TYR A 182 3.58 12.54 -13.24
N GLU A 183 2.31 12.49 -13.61
CA GLU A 183 1.76 13.24 -14.74
C GLU A 183 2.01 14.75 -14.58
N HIS A 184 1.71 15.30 -13.42
CA HIS A 184 1.95 16.72 -13.11
C HIS A 184 3.44 17.11 -13.14
N GLU A 185 4.32 16.27 -12.61
CA GLU A 185 5.76 16.58 -12.62
C GLU A 185 6.36 16.46 -14.01
N GLU A 186 5.95 15.49 -14.82
CA GLU A 186 6.35 15.35 -16.21
C GLU A 186 5.88 16.54 -17.07
N GLU A 187 4.66 17.01 -16.85
CA GLU A 187 4.13 18.20 -17.53
C GLU A 187 4.90 19.46 -17.15
N ARG A 188 5.17 19.66 -15.87
CA ARG A 188 5.97 20.79 -15.38
C ARG A 188 7.38 20.82 -15.99
N ILE A 189 8.04 19.66 -16.06
CA ILE A 189 9.38 19.56 -16.66
C ILE A 189 9.32 19.90 -18.14
N ARG A 190 8.29 19.49 -18.87
CA ARG A 190 8.08 19.79 -20.28
C ARG A 190 7.89 21.29 -20.51
N GLU A 191 7.01 21.93 -19.73
CA GLU A 191 6.76 23.37 -19.80
C GLU A 191 8.02 24.19 -19.52
N GLU A 192 8.81 23.82 -18.52
CA GLU A 192 10.08 24.46 -18.20
C GLU A 192 11.07 24.36 -19.38
N ALA A 193 11.14 23.21 -20.05
CA ALA A 193 12.03 23.00 -21.19
C ALA A 193 11.59 23.80 -22.43
N GLU A 194 10.30 24.06 -22.61
CA GLU A 194 9.76 24.89 -23.70
C GLU A 194 10.01 26.38 -23.48
N ASN A 195 9.93 26.84 -22.23
CA ASN A 195 10.14 28.26 -21.86
C ASN A 195 11.61 28.70 -21.88
N VAL A 196 12.56 27.79 -22.03
CA VAL A 196 14.01 28.08 -22.13
C VAL A 196 14.49 28.23 -23.57
N LYS A 197 13.63 28.00 -24.56
CA LYS A 197 13.92 28.16 -25.99
C LYS A 197 13.51 29.55 -26.48
#